data_4af64f56bcfd36c9d6bccf04f0eb9300
#
_entry.id   4af64f56bcfd36c9d6bccf04f0eb9300
#
_cell.length_a   1.000
_cell.length_b   1.000
_cell.length_c   1.000
_cell.angle_alpha   90.00
_cell.angle_beta   90.00
_cell.angle_gamma   90.00
#
_symmetry.space_group_name_H-M   'P 1'
#
loop_
_entity.id
_entity.type
_entity.pdbx_description
1 polymer ?
#
loop_
_entity_poly.entity_id
_entity_poly.type
_entity_poly.pdbx_seq_one_letter_code
_entity_poly.pdbx_strand_id
1 'polypeptide(L)'
;MAGVITLGFLVALEIVARGYGLGGPIANQVREVIFPPRSGFVLYGSMALMMVVLTWRQRLVSFLTALGIDAVILLVRWVADIKVTEGHPFGNGALWVIVGWTVIAVTRRTGEDRLHILKGVALGLLLVTGRKIGDTWLLITSKTRPQVLDQYVATADHALGNPSWLVGRIVEATGVVGSTFLHIVYAQLPAAAVAVAFYQLRNVATERRFPRHHLVHTFLVIGLLGPAIYMIFPVVGPVYAYGAEGGHWALADLWPNTLPSIGTPQHMPFDEITPRNCMPSLHTAWATAIFLHSRNGPRALRFAGTAWLIATLTATLGFGYHYGADLVAGVVFTLTIEAGLRAFERGWDRSGIQLVAYGTAVFTALLVAYRYLPTQMAAYPWVFGPLLLLALASVIHLYVRTTRLWDPKAAPVPQPQPQPEPA
;
A
#
# COMPACT_ATOMS: atom_id res chain seq x y z
N MET A 1 -22.03 -12.48 2.87
CA MET A 1 -22.00 -11.77 1.58
C MET A 1 -20.56 -11.36 1.21
N ALA A 2 -19.83 -10.57 1.99
CA ALA A 2 -18.45 -10.16 1.65
C ALA A 2 -17.51 -11.33 1.34
N GLY A 3 -17.49 -12.39 2.14
CA GLY A 3 -16.65 -13.56 1.89
C GLY A 3 -16.94 -14.29 0.57
N VAL A 4 -18.21 -14.35 0.16
CA VAL A 4 -18.61 -14.94 -1.13
C VAL A 4 -18.13 -14.09 -2.30
N ILE A 5 -18.22 -12.75 -2.17
CA ILE A 5 -17.72 -11.81 -3.18
C ILE A 5 -16.19 -11.93 -3.31
N THR A 6 -15.48 -11.99 -2.18
CA THR A 6 -14.02 -12.14 -2.18
C THR A 6 -13.59 -13.46 -2.81
N LEU A 7 -14.27 -14.56 -2.47
CA LEU A 7 -13.98 -15.87 -3.05
C LEU A 7 -14.29 -15.89 -4.56
N GLY A 8 -15.43 -15.34 -4.97
CA GLY A 8 -15.79 -15.22 -6.39
C GLY A 8 -14.78 -14.40 -7.18
N PHE A 9 -14.29 -13.30 -6.60
CA PHE A 9 -13.25 -12.48 -7.21
C PHE A 9 -11.90 -13.22 -7.32
N LEU A 10 -11.50 -13.97 -6.28
CA LEU A 10 -10.29 -14.80 -6.31
C LEU A 10 -10.36 -15.87 -7.39
N VAL A 11 -11.51 -16.56 -7.51
CA VAL A 11 -11.73 -17.57 -8.55
C VAL A 11 -11.72 -16.96 -9.94
N ALA A 12 -12.37 -15.82 -10.13
CA ALA A 12 -12.33 -15.10 -11.40
C ALA A 12 -10.89 -14.70 -11.80
N LEU A 13 -10.14 -14.17 -10.84
CA LEU A 13 -8.75 -13.77 -11.06
C LEU A 13 -7.84 -14.98 -11.37
N GLU A 14 -8.07 -16.12 -10.72
CA GLU A 14 -7.39 -17.40 -11.01
C GLU A 14 -7.64 -17.85 -12.45
N ILE A 15 -8.90 -17.82 -12.90
CA ILE A 15 -9.29 -18.22 -14.25
C ILE A 15 -8.67 -17.29 -15.30
N VAL A 16 -8.75 -15.98 -15.08
CA VAL A 16 -8.18 -14.98 -15.99
C VAL A 16 -6.65 -15.13 -16.08
N ALA A 17 -5.96 -15.27 -14.93
CA ALA A 17 -4.51 -15.45 -14.91
C ALA A 17 -4.09 -16.69 -15.71
N ARG A 18 -4.76 -17.82 -15.51
CA ARG A 18 -4.49 -19.05 -16.29
C ARG A 18 -4.74 -18.89 -17.78
N GLY A 19 -5.77 -18.14 -18.16
CA GLY A 19 -6.05 -17.82 -19.55
C GLY A 19 -4.90 -17.07 -20.26
N TYR A 20 -4.11 -16.32 -19.49
CA TYR A 20 -2.91 -15.63 -19.98
C TYR A 20 -1.59 -16.43 -19.77
N GLY A 21 -1.67 -17.68 -19.29
CA GLY A 21 -0.48 -18.49 -18.98
C GLY A 21 0.24 -18.06 -17.68
N LEU A 22 -0.43 -17.30 -16.81
CA LEU A 22 0.13 -16.80 -15.56
C LEU A 22 -0.32 -17.64 -14.37
N GLY A 23 0.49 -17.66 -13.31
CA GLY A 23 0.08 -18.27 -12.03
C GLY A 23 -0.98 -17.45 -11.33
N GLY A 24 -2.11 -18.08 -10.99
CA GLY A 24 -3.20 -17.42 -10.27
C GLY A 24 -2.94 -17.28 -8.77
N PRO A 25 -3.74 -16.46 -8.06
CA PRO A 25 -3.54 -16.17 -6.63
C PRO A 25 -3.72 -17.41 -5.74
N ILE A 26 -4.66 -18.30 -6.08
CA ILE A 26 -4.94 -19.53 -5.32
C ILE A 26 -3.81 -20.54 -5.51
N ALA A 27 -3.39 -20.79 -6.76
CA ALA A 27 -2.30 -21.71 -7.07
C ALA A 27 -0.99 -21.28 -6.40
N ASN A 28 -0.66 -19.97 -6.50
CA ASN A 28 0.53 -19.40 -5.85
C ASN A 28 0.47 -19.51 -4.32
N GLN A 29 -0.71 -19.35 -3.71
CA GLN A 29 -0.84 -19.49 -2.26
C GLN A 29 -0.69 -20.95 -1.81
N VAL A 30 -1.28 -21.90 -2.53
CA VAL A 30 -1.14 -23.35 -2.23
C VAL A 30 0.31 -23.77 -2.36
N ARG A 31 1.00 -23.30 -3.38
CA ARG A 31 2.44 -23.57 -3.55
C ARG A 31 3.27 -23.13 -2.34
N GLU A 32 2.98 -21.96 -1.77
CA GLU A 32 3.73 -21.40 -0.62
C GLU A 32 3.46 -22.12 0.71
N VAL A 33 2.53 -23.06 0.78
CA VAL A 33 2.35 -23.92 1.97
C VAL A 33 3.55 -24.85 2.15
N ILE A 34 4.14 -25.33 1.03
CA ILE A 34 5.24 -26.32 1.04
C ILE A 34 6.54 -25.71 0.52
N PHE A 35 6.48 -24.93 -0.57
CA PHE A 35 7.65 -24.34 -1.22
C PHE A 35 8.06 -23.01 -0.57
N PRO A 36 9.28 -22.52 -0.82
CA PRO A 36 9.73 -21.23 -0.31
C PRO A 36 8.78 -20.11 -0.68
N PRO A 37 8.27 -19.32 0.29
CA PRO A 37 7.36 -18.24 0.00
C PRO A 37 8.11 -17.07 -0.64
N ARG A 38 7.50 -16.41 -1.62
CA ARG A 38 8.05 -15.19 -2.23
C ARG A 38 8.09 -14.00 -1.26
N SER A 39 7.34 -14.05 -0.18
CA SER A 39 7.14 -12.93 0.76
C SER A 39 7.07 -13.40 2.21
N GLY A 40 8.11 -14.03 2.75
CA GLY A 40 8.13 -14.57 4.11
C GLY A 40 7.79 -13.54 5.18
N PHE A 41 8.28 -12.30 5.07
CA PHE A 41 7.95 -11.21 6.00
C PHE A 41 6.46 -10.85 6.00
N VAL A 42 5.78 -10.92 4.86
CA VAL A 42 4.33 -10.67 4.78
C VAL A 42 3.55 -11.76 5.50
N LEU A 43 4.00 -13.02 5.44
CA LEU A 43 3.39 -14.13 6.16
C LEU A 43 3.55 -13.97 7.69
N TYR A 44 4.72 -13.57 8.17
CA TYR A 44 4.92 -13.23 9.58
C TYR A 44 4.09 -12.00 9.99
N GLY A 45 3.98 -10.98 9.15
CA GLY A 45 3.11 -9.84 9.37
C GLY A 45 1.62 -10.24 9.45
N SER A 46 1.19 -11.16 8.60
CA SER A 46 -0.16 -11.73 8.61
C SER A 46 -0.44 -12.52 9.88
N MET A 47 0.52 -13.34 10.32
CA MET A 47 0.45 -14.03 11.61
C MET A 47 0.41 -13.04 12.77
N ALA A 48 1.19 -11.96 12.75
CA ALA A 48 1.16 -10.93 13.78
C ALA A 48 -0.23 -10.25 13.86
N LEU A 49 -0.85 -9.95 12.71
CA LEU A 49 -2.22 -9.43 12.67
C LEU A 49 -3.24 -10.44 13.19
N MET A 50 -3.12 -11.72 12.85
CA MET A 50 -3.96 -12.77 13.44
C MET A 50 -3.79 -12.83 14.96
N MET A 51 -2.57 -12.71 15.47
CA MET A 51 -2.26 -12.80 16.89
C MET A 51 -2.82 -11.66 17.75
N VAL A 52 -3.39 -10.59 17.17
CA VAL A 52 -3.99 -9.49 17.96
C VAL A 52 -5.14 -9.95 18.85
N VAL A 53 -5.81 -11.05 18.48
CA VAL A 53 -6.92 -11.66 19.24
C VAL A 53 -6.44 -12.62 20.34
N LEU A 54 -5.14 -12.95 20.38
CA LEU A 54 -4.57 -13.94 21.28
C LEU A 54 -3.99 -13.30 22.53
N THR A 55 -3.98 -14.06 23.63
CA THR A 55 -3.28 -13.68 24.86
C THR A 55 -1.76 -13.68 24.64
N TRP A 56 -1.00 -12.99 25.53
CA TRP A 56 0.45 -12.91 25.40
C TRP A 56 1.13 -14.28 25.36
N ARG A 57 0.72 -15.20 26.20
CA ARG A 57 1.26 -16.57 26.21
C ARG A 57 1.00 -17.29 24.88
N GLN A 58 -0.21 -17.18 24.34
CA GLN A 58 -0.57 -17.75 23.06
C GLN A 58 0.22 -17.12 21.90
N ARG A 59 0.46 -15.80 21.94
CA ARG A 59 1.31 -15.10 20.93
C ARG A 59 2.73 -15.67 20.94
N LEU A 60 3.32 -15.81 22.14
CA LEU A 60 4.68 -16.34 22.28
C LEU A 60 4.76 -17.77 21.78
N VAL A 61 3.85 -18.66 22.21
CA VAL A 61 3.78 -20.03 21.72
C VAL A 61 3.61 -20.09 20.21
N SER A 62 2.70 -19.32 19.66
CA SER A 62 2.47 -19.25 18.19
C SER A 62 3.71 -18.81 17.43
N PHE A 63 4.41 -17.79 17.93
CA PHE A 63 5.63 -17.29 17.32
C PHE A 63 6.76 -18.34 17.36
N LEU A 64 6.99 -18.96 18.51
CA LEU A 64 8.00 -20.02 18.65
C LEU A 64 7.66 -21.26 17.81
N THR A 65 6.37 -21.61 17.72
CA THR A 65 5.91 -22.70 16.85
C THR A 65 6.20 -22.38 15.37
N ALA A 66 5.94 -21.16 14.92
CA ALA A 66 6.25 -20.75 13.55
C ALA A 66 7.75 -20.84 13.25
N LEU A 67 8.60 -20.34 14.17
CA LEU A 67 10.06 -20.47 14.03
C LEU A 67 10.53 -21.92 14.04
N GLY A 68 9.94 -22.76 14.90
CA GLY A 68 10.26 -24.19 14.94
C GLY A 68 9.90 -24.92 13.64
N ILE A 69 8.73 -24.62 13.07
CA ILE A 69 8.32 -25.18 11.77
C ILE A 69 9.26 -24.70 10.66
N ASP A 70 9.61 -23.42 10.61
CA ASP A 70 10.56 -22.90 9.62
C ASP A 70 11.93 -23.55 9.77
N ALA A 71 12.42 -23.75 11.00
CA ALA A 71 13.70 -24.42 11.25
C ALA A 71 13.68 -25.88 10.75
N VAL A 72 12.58 -26.61 10.99
CA VAL A 72 12.42 -27.98 10.49
C VAL A 72 12.38 -28.00 8.95
N ILE A 73 11.63 -27.11 8.34
CA ILE A 73 11.55 -27.02 6.87
C ILE A 73 12.92 -26.68 6.26
N LEU A 74 13.67 -25.75 6.88
CA LEU A 74 15.02 -25.41 6.45
C LEU A 74 15.97 -26.61 6.56
N LEU A 75 15.91 -27.35 7.66
CA LEU A 75 16.71 -28.57 7.86
C LEU A 75 16.37 -29.63 6.81
N VAL A 76 15.09 -29.86 6.54
CA VAL A 76 14.66 -30.82 5.50
C VAL A 76 15.17 -30.40 4.12
N ARG A 77 15.07 -29.12 3.78
CA ARG A 77 15.60 -28.61 2.51
C ARG A 77 17.12 -28.77 2.41
N TRP A 78 17.82 -28.47 3.49
CA TRP A 78 19.28 -28.64 3.55
C TRP A 78 19.70 -30.10 3.37
N VAL A 79 19.06 -31.03 4.09
CA VAL A 79 19.35 -32.49 3.99
C VAL A 79 18.99 -33.03 2.59
N ALA A 80 17.92 -32.52 1.97
CA ALA A 80 17.46 -32.95 0.65
C ALA A 80 18.16 -32.20 -0.52
N ASP A 81 19.16 -31.35 -0.24
CA ASP A 81 19.86 -30.51 -1.22
C ASP A 81 18.90 -29.65 -2.10
N ILE A 82 17.77 -29.24 -1.53
CA ILE A 82 16.79 -28.38 -2.21
C ILE A 82 17.28 -26.93 -2.13
N LYS A 83 17.83 -26.44 -3.25
CA LYS A 83 18.26 -25.02 -3.32
C LYS A 83 17.06 -24.08 -3.29
N VAL A 84 17.12 -23.08 -2.41
CA VAL A 84 16.16 -21.96 -2.36
C VAL A 84 16.62 -20.94 -3.40
N THR A 85 16.30 -21.16 -4.67
CA THR A 85 16.69 -20.26 -5.76
C THR A 85 15.75 -19.05 -5.90
N GLU A 86 14.48 -19.22 -5.53
CA GLU A 86 13.47 -18.17 -5.61
C GLU A 86 12.62 -18.17 -4.33
N GLY A 87 12.72 -17.12 -3.53
CA GLY A 87 11.89 -16.94 -2.31
C GLY A 87 12.68 -16.83 -1.03
N HIS A 88 11.96 -16.66 0.07
CA HIS A 88 12.54 -16.55 1.41
C HIS A 88 12.68 -17.93 2.07
N PRO A 89 13.74 -18.15 2.84
CA PRO A 89 13.92 -19.42 3.55
C PRO A 89 12.88 -19.64 4.66
N PHE A 90 12.22 -18.59 5.13
CA PHE A 90 11.25 -18.60 6.23
C PHE A 90 9.88 -18.07 5.78
N GLY A 91 8.85 -18.31 6.61
CA GLY A 91 7.47 -17.83 6.41
C GLY A 91 6.43 -18.94 6.30
N ASN A 92 6.85 -20.16 5.91
CA ASN A 92 5.95 -21.32 5.91
C ASN A 92 5.37 -21.57 7.31
N GLY A 93 6.19 -21.47 8.36
CA GLY A 93 5.77 -21.67 9.74
C GLY A 93 4.66 -20.70 10.16
N ALA A 94 4.75 -19.44 9.75
CA ALA A 94 3.70 -18.46 10.00
C ALA A 94 2.35 -18.87 9.36
N LEU A 95 2.38 -19.37 8.13
CA LEU A 95 1.17 -19.84 7.44
C LEU A 95 0.59 -21.08 8.14
N TRP A 96 1.42 -22.05 8.53
CA TRP A 96 0.99 -23.24 9.27
C TRP A 96 0.37 -22.89 10.62
N VAL A 97 0.88 -21.88 11.32
CA VAL A 97 0.29 -21.38 12.58
C VAL A 97 -1.09 -20.75 12.34
N ILE A 98 -1.28 -19.98 11.26
CA ILE A 98 -2.60 -19.45 10.88
C ILE A 98 -3.59 -20.59 10.60
N VAL A 99 -3.17 -21.62 9.85
CA VAL A 99 -3.97 -22.82 9.59
C VAL A 99 -4.28 -23.56 10.90
N GLY A 100 -3.29 -23.74 11.77
CA GLY A 100 -3.48 -24.39 13.08
C GLY A 100 -4.51 -23.66 13.96
N TRP A 101 -4.46 -22.34 14.04
CA TRP A 101 -5.46 -21.55 14.76
C TRP A 101 -6.84 -21.63 14.12
N THR A 102 -6.92 -21.73 12.79
CA THR A 102 -8.19 -21.97 12.08
C THR A 102 -8.80 -23.29 12.51
N VAL A 103 -8.01 -24.37 12.49
CA VAL A 103 -8.45 -25.70 12.92
C VAL A 103 -8.90 -25.67 14.40
N ILE A 104 -8.10 -25.08 15.30
CA ILE A 104 -8.44 -24.95 16.71
C ILE A 104 -9.76 -24.16 16.88
N ALA A 105 -9.95 -23.07 16.17
CA ALA A 105 -11.18 -22.28 16.24
C ALA A 105 -12.41 -23.07 15.80
N VAL A 106 -12.28 -23.86 14.71
CA VAL A 106 -13.41 -24.63 14.15
C VAL A 106 -13.73 -25.84 15.01
N THR A 107 -12.70 -26.56 15.53
CA THR A 107 -12.89 -27.86 16.19
C THR A 107 -12.96 -27.78 17.71
N ARG A 108 -12.27 -26.81 18.34
CA ARG A 108 -12.09 -26.73 19.79
C ARG A 108 -12.75 -25.53 20.46
N ARG A 109 -13.31 -24.60 19.69
CA ARG A 109 -13.93 -23.39 20.22
C ARG A 109 -15.40 -23.31 19.79
N THR A 110 -16.22 -22.65 20.61
CA THR A 110 -17.64 -22.47 20.37
C THR A 110 -18.06 -21.02 20.62
N GLY A 111 -19.22 -20.63 20.14
CA GLY A 111 -19.81 -19.31 20.43
C GLY A 111 -18.92 -18.13 20.07
N GLU A 112 -18.85 -17.17 20.95
CA GLU A 112 -18.11 -15.93 20.76
C GLU A 112 -16.59 -16.12 20.70
N ASP A 113 -16.03 -17.09 21.42
CA ASP A 113 -14.61 -17.42 21.37
C ASP A 113 -14.17 -17.88 19.99
N ARG A 114 -14.97 -18.76 19.39
CA ARG A 114 -14.76 -19.21 18.01
C ARG A 114 -14.77 -18.04 17.03
N LEU A 115 -15.80 -17.18 17.13
CA LEU A 115 -15.96 -16.06 16.25
C LEU A 115 -14.81 -15.04 16.42
N HIS A 116 -14.36 -14.81 17.65
CA HIS A 116 -13.26 -13.90 17.95
C HIS A 116 -11.95 -14.36 17.30
N ILE A 117 -11.59 -15.65 17.44
CA ILE A 117 -10.39 -16.21 16.82
C ILE A 117 -10.51 -16.19 15.28
N LEU A 118 -11.67 -16.56 14.73
CA LEU A 118 -11.88 -16.55 13.28
C LEU A 118 -11.79 -15.13 12.70
N LYS A 119 -12.19 -14.08 13.42
CA LYS A 119 -11.97 -12.69 13.02
C LYS A 119 -10.47 -12.35 12.96
N GLY A 120 -9.67 -12.82 13.91
CA GLY A 120 -8.21 -12.67 13.87
C GLY A 120 -7.59 -13.42 12.68
N VAL A 121 -7.99 -14.67 12.47
CA VAL A 121 -7.57 -15.46 11.30
C VAL A 121 -7.92 -14.75 10.00
N ALA A 122 -9.16 -14.26 9.87
CA ALA A 122 -9.59 -13.51 8.70
C ALA A 122 -8.73 -12.25 8.49
N LEU A 123 -8.40 -11.51 9.56
CA LEU A 123 -7.56 -10.32 9.48
C LEU A 123 -6.15 -10.66 8.95
N GLY A 124 -5.53 -11.75 9.44
CA GLY A 124 -4.24 -12.22 8.93
C GLY A 124 -4.33 -12.67 7.46
N LEU A 125 -5.34 -13.46 7.13
CA LEU A 125 -5.55 -13.94 5.76
C LEU A 125 -5.84 -12.81 4.77
N LEU A 126 -6.50 -11.71 5.20
CA LEU A 126 -6.75 -10.57 4.33
C LEU A 126 -5.45 -9.96 3.80
N LEU A 127 -4.40 -9.87 4.61
CA LEU A 127 -3.11 -9.33 4.17
C LEU A 127 -2.46 -10.24 3.13
N VAL A 128 -2.43 -11.55 3.37
CA VAL A 128 -1.90 -12.56 2.40
C VAL A 128 -2.69 -12.52 1.10
N THR A 129 -4.03 -12.60 1.22
CA THR A 129 -4.93 -12.62 0.06
C THR A 129 -4.84 -11.32 -0.74
N GLY A 130 -4.82 -10.16 -0.06
CA GLY A 130 -4.69 -8.87 -0.71
C GLY A 130 -3.37 -8.75 -1.48
N ARG A 131 -2.27 -9.26 -0.92
CA ARG A 131 -0.98 -9.34 -1.62
C ARG A 131 -1.05 -10.20 -2.88
N LYS A 132 -1.60 -11.41 -2.78
CA LYS A 132 -1.71 -12.34 -3.92
C LYS A 132 -2.61 -11.81 -5.03
N ILE A 133 -3.71 -11.16 -4.66
CA ILE A 133 -4.58 -10.46 -5.61
C ILE A 133 -3.78 -9.36 -6.33
N GLY A 134 -3.09 -8.51 -5.58
CA GLY A 134 -2.31 -7.41 -6.14
C GLY A 134 -1.24 -7.90 -7.11
N ASP A 135 -0.40 -8.86 -6.69
CA ASP A 135 0.67 -9.41 -7.52
C ASP A 135 0.13 -10.02 -8.82
N THR A 136 -0.94 -10.82 -8.73
CA THR A 136 -1.54 -11.46 -9.92
C THR A 136 -2.18 -10.42 -10.84
N TRP A 137 -2.90 -9.44 -10.29
CA TRP A 137 -3.53 -8.39 -11.09
C TRP A 137 -2.51 -7.52 -11.81
N LEU A 138 -1.38 -7.22 -11.16
CA LEU A 138 -0.27 -6.49 -11.78
C LEU A 138 0.31 -7.26 -12.98
N LEU A 139 0.52 -8.57 -12.87
CA LEU A 139 0.97 -9.42 -13.97
C LEU A 139 -0.03 -9.42 -15.13
N ILE A 140 -1.33 -9.53 -14.84
CA ILE A 140 -2.39 -9.44 -15.86
C ILE A 140 -2.37 -8.07 -16.52
N THR A 141 -2.22 -6.99 -15.75
CA THR A 141 -2.11 -5.63 -16.30
C THR A 141 -0.91 -5.50 -17.22
N SER A 142 0.26 -5.99 -16.80
CA SER A 142 1.48 -5.97 -17.64
C SER A 142 1.30 -6.76 -18.94
N LYS A 143 0.60 -7.90 -18.89
CA LYS A 143 0.33 -8.74 -20.06
C LYS A 143 -0.69 -8.12 -21.02
N THR A 144 -1.70 -7.44 -20.48
CA THR A 144 -2.83 -6.91 -21.28
C THR A 144 -2.65 -5.45 -21.71
N ARG A 145 -1.68 -4.74 -21.13
CA ARG A 145 -1.39 -3.32 -21.40
C ARG A 145 0.04 -3.14 -21.90
N PRO A 146 0.35 -3.52 -23.15
CA PRO A 146 1.69 -3.34 -23.70
C PRO A 146 2.02 -1.88 -24.02
N GLN A 147 1.00 -1.02 -24.16
CA GLN A 147 1.18 0.41 -24.38
C GLN A 147 1.23 1.14 -23.05
N VAL A 148 2.33 1.88 -22.81
CA VAL A 148 2.56 2.62 -21.57
C VAL A 148 2.51 4.13 -21.80
N LEU A 149 2.18 4.87 -20.75
CA LEU A 149 1.92 6.31 -20.80
C LEU A 149 3.06 7.15 -20.22
N ASP A 150 4.25 6.57 -20.04
CA ASP A 150 5.39 7.21 -19.38
C ASP A 150 5.80 8.53 -20.04
N GLN A 151 5.81 8.59 -21.36
CA GLN A 151 6.15 9.82 -22.08
C GLN A 151 5.26 11.00 -21.71
N TYR A 152 3.99 10.76 -21.45
CA TYR A 152 3.05 11.82 -21.06
C TYR A 152 3.29 12.26 -19.63
N VAL A 153 3.49 11.29 -18.72
CA VAL A 153 3.72 11.59 -17.30
C VAL A 153 5.07 12.25 -17.10
N ALA A 154 6.13 11.75 -17.75
CA ALA A 154 7.46 12.36 -17.72
C ALA A 154 7.45 13.80 -18.22
N THR A 155 6.72 14.07 -19.31
CA THR A 155 6.57 15.44 -19.83
C THR A 155 5.78 16.32 -18.89
N ALA A 156 4.70 15.81 -18.28
CA ALA A 156 3.90 16.55 -17.29
C ALA A 156 4.71 16.82 -16.01
N ASP A 157 5.58 15.90 -15.59
CA ASP A 157 6.42 15.99 -14.40
C ASP A 157 7.44 17.14 -14.48
N HIS A 158 7.76 17.57 -15.70
CA HIS A 158 8.58 18.75 -15.92
C HIS A 158 8.00 20.02 -15.28
N ALA A 159 6.68 20.11 -15.16
CA ALA A 159 6.04 21.20 -14.42
C ALA A 159 6.40 21.22 -12.93
N LEU A 160 6.80 20.10 -12.35
CA LEU A 160 7.26 19.97 -10.97
C LEU A 160 8.79 20.10 -10.84
N GLY A 161 9.51 20.36 -11.94
CA GLY A 161 10.98 20.48 -11.95
C GLY A 161 11.72 19.15 -11.93
N ASN A 162 11.10 18.06 -12.43
CA ASN A 162 11.69 16.71 -12.50
C ASN A 162 12.19 16.20 -11.14
N PRO A 163 11.30 16.06 -10.15
CA PRO A 163 11.72 15.80 -8.77
C PRO A 163 12.46 14.45 -8.62
N SER A 164 12.20 13.47 -9.49
CA SER A 164 12.93 12.19 -9.48
C SER A 164 14.41 12.38 -9.80
N TRP A 165 14.74 13.23 -10.76
CA TRP A 165 16.13 13.57 -11.07
C TRP A 165 16.81 14.27 -9.87
N LEU A 166 16.17 15.30 -9.30
CA LEU A 166 16.72 16.05 -8.18
C LEU A 166 16.95 15.17 -6.97
N VAL A 167 15.94 14.40 -6.57
CA VAL A 167 16.02 13.51 -5.40
C VAL A 167 17.00 12.37 -5.68
N GLY A 168 17.08 11.88 -6.92
CA GLY A 168 18.07 10.89 -7.34
C GLY A 168 19.50 11.34 -7.11
N ARG A 169 19.82 12.58 -7.48
CA ARG A 169 21.14 13.18 -7.19
C ARG A 169 21.44 13.28 -5.70
N ILE A 170 20.42 13.62 -4.89
CA ILE A 170 20.57 13.67 -3.43
C ILE A 170 20.84 12.24 -2.89
N VAL A 171 20.10 11.24 -3.34
CA VAL A 171 20.29 9.84 -2.90
C VAL A 171 21.65 9.31 -3.33
N GLU A 172 22.10 9.59 -4.54
CA GLU A 172 23.44 9.26 -5.03
C GLU A 172 24.53 9.86 -4.12
N ALA A 173 24.39 11.13 -3.75
CA ALA A 173 25.33 11.81 -2.86
C ALA A 173 25.37 11.22 -1.43
N THR A 174 24.34 10.51 -0.98
CA THR A 174 24.35 9.80 0.33
C THR A 174 25.20 8.52 0.32
N GLY A 175 25.65 8.08 -0.84
CA GLY A 175 26.44 6.87 -1.04
C GLY A 175 25.69 5.59 -0.68
N VAL A 176 26.45 4.50 -0.51
CA VAL A 176 25.90 3.15 -0.26
C VAL A 176 25.08 3.07 1.01
N VAL A 177 25.49 3.77 2.08
CA VAL A 177 24.77 3.71 3.38
C VAL A 177 23.39 4.32 3.26
N GLY A 178 23.26 5.51 2.68
CA GLY A 178 21.98 6.19 2.52
C GLY A 178 21.05 5.44 1.55
N SER A 179 21.59 4.97 0.42
CA SER A 179 20.81 4.21 -0.56
C SER A 179 20.33 2.87 0.01
N THR A 180 21.18 2.13 0.76
CA THR A 180 20.78 0.89 1.42
C THR A 180 19.69 1.13 2.46
N PHE A 181 19.81 2.17 3.28
CA PHE A 181 18.79 2.55 4.26
C PHE A 181 17.43 2.82 3.56
N LEU A 182 17.44 3.64 2.52
CA LEU A 182 16.24 3.97 1.77
C LEU A 182 15.63 2.75 1.08
N HIS A 183 16.47 1.85 0.55
CA HIS A 183 16.01 0.60 -0.04
C HIS A 183 15.32 -0.30 1.00
N ILE A 184 15.88 -0.40 2.21
CA ILE A 184 15.24 -1.14 3.32
C ILE A 184 13.90 -0.52 3.68
N VAL A 185 13.82 0.81 3.82
CA VAL A 185 12.55 1.50 4.12
C VAL A 185 11.51 1.21 3.04
N TYR A 186 11.88 1.31 1.78
CA TYR A 186 11.00 1.03 0.65
C TYR A 186 10.49 -0.40 0.65
N ALA A 187 11.40 -1.37 0.78
CA ALA A 187 11.06 -2.80 0.76
C ALA A 187 10.29 -3.25 2.00
N GLN A 188 10.53 -2.64 3.17
CA GLN A 188 9.91 -3.00 4.45
C GLN A 188 8.67 -2.16 4.80
N LEU A 189 8.07 -1.46 3.85
CA LEU A 189 6.81 -0.73 4.04
C LEU A 189 5.70 -1.62 4.65
N PRO A 190 5.52 -2.91 4.27
CA PRO A 190 4.58 -3.79 4.94
C PRO A 190 4.86 -4.00 6.43
N ALA A 191 6.13 -4.02 6.86
CA ALA A 191 6.49 -4.15 8.27
C ALA A 191 6.06 -2.92 9.08
N ALA A 192 6.26 -1.72 8.54
CA ALA A 192 5.77 -0.48 9.16
C ALA A 192 4.24 -0.46 9.27
N ALA A 193 3.55 -0.92 8.23
CA ALA A 193 2.10 -1.04 8.25
C ALA A 193 1.62 -2.01 9.33
N VAL A 194 2.24 -3.18 9.44
CA VAL A 194 1.92 -4.17 10.49
C VAL A 194 2.17 -3.60 11.89
N ALA A 195 3.26 -2.87 12.10
CA ALA A 195 3.57 -2.24 13.39
C ALA A 195 2.49 -1.23 13.81
N VAL A 196 2.06 -0.35 12.90
CA VAL A 196 0.98 0.62 13.17
C VAL A 196 -0.36 -0.09 13.38
N ALA A 197 -0.71 -1.07 12.54
CA ALA A 197 -1.94 -1.84 12.67
C ALA A 197 -1.97 -2.64 13.99
N PHE A 198 -0.86 -3.28 14.36
CA PHE A 198 -0.74 -4.01 15.61
C PHE A 198 -0.92 -3.09 16.83
N TYR A 199 -0.34 -1.89 16.77
CA TYR A 199 -0.56 -0.88 17.83
C TYR A 199 -2.04 -0.49 17.94
N GLN A 200 -2.72 -0.23 16.81
CA GLN A 200 -4.14 0.11 16.80
C GLN A 200 -5.02 -1.02 17.34
N LEU A 201 -4.63 -2.26 17.09
CA LEU A 201 -5.38 -3.46 17.47
C LEU A 201 -4.90 -4.11 18.78
N ARG A 202 -3.99 -3.47 19.53
CA ARG A 202 -3.35 -4.06 20.71
C ARG A 202 -4.31 -4.50 21.81
N ASN A 203 -5.44 -3.81 21.93
CA ASN A 203 -6.45 -4.08 22.97
C ASN A 203 -7.51 -5.10 22.55
N VAL A 204 -7.51 -5.56 21.29
CA VAL A 204 -8.55 -6.46 20.76
C VAL A 204 -8.66 -7.76 21.56
N ALA A 205 -7.53 -8.30 22.07
CA ALA A 205 -7.54 -9.51 22.90
C ALA A 205 -8.28 -9.34 24.21
N THR A 206 -8.20 -8.16 24.84
CA THR A 206 -8.82 -7.84 26.15
C THR A 206 -10.23 -7.30 26.00
N GLU A 207 -10.43 -6.36 25.09
CA GLU A 207 -11.73 -5.71 24.86
C GLU A 207 -12.69 -6.56 24.03
N ARG A 208 -12.17 -7.59 23.34
CA ARG A 208 -12.91 -8.47 22.42
C ARG A 208 -13.67 -7.72 21.30
N ARG A 209 -13.25 -6.49 21.04
CA ARG A 209 -13.82 -5.59 20.06
C ARG A 209 -12.76 -5.08 19.11
N PHE A 210 -13.05 -5.12 17.80
CA PHE A 210 -12.22 -4.47 16.79
C PHE A 210 -12.62 -3.00 16.68
N PRO A 211 -11.64 -2.08 16.56
CA PRO A 211 -11.95 -0.71 16.17
C PRO A 211 -12.69 -0.70 14.83
N ARG A 212 -13.65 0.19 14.68
CA ARG A 212 -14.40 0.30 13.42
C ARG A 212 -13.47 0.66 12.26
N HIS A 213 -12.56 1.61 12.49
CA HIS A 213 -11.57 2.06 11.51
C HIS A 213 -10.14 1.76 11.96
N HIS A 214 -9.36 1.11 11.11
CA HIS A 214 -7.95 0.83 11.34
C HIS A 214 -7.20 0.67 10.01
N LEU A 215 -5.87 0.84 10.05
CA LEU A 215 -4.98 0.88 8.89
C LEU A 215 -5.20 -0.26 7.88
N VAL A 216 -5.52 -1.47 8.35
CA VAL A 216 -5.68 -2.62 7.45
C VAL A 216 -6.80 -2.40 6.43
N HIS A 217 -7.92 -1.75 6.82
CA HIS A 217 -8.99 -1.43 5.87
C HIS A 217 -8.51 -0.49 4.77
N THR A 218 -7.81 0.57 5.13
CA THR A 218 -7.25 1.54 4.18
C THR A 218 -6.25 0.88 3.24
N PHE A 219 -5.34 0.05 3.78
CA PHE A 219 -4.36 -0.69 3.00
C PHE A 219 -4.99 -1.61 1.96
N LEU A 220 -6.01 -2.36 2.37
CA LEU A 220 -6.70 -3.29 1.48
C LEU A 220 -7.44 -2.56 0.36
N VAL A 221 -8.16 -1.47 0.67
CA VAL A 221 -8.89 -0.71 -0.34
C VAL A 221 -7.93 -0.05 -1.33
N ILE A 222 -6.82 0.54 -0.86
CA ILE A 222 -5.74 1.05 -1.72
C ILE A 222 -5.21 -0.07 -2.63
N GLY A 223 -4.89 -1.24 -2.05
CA GLY A 223 -4.33 -2.38 -2.79
C GLY A 223 -5.30 -3.02 -3.79
N LEU A 224 -6.60 -2.87 -3.62
CA LEU A 224 -7.61 -3.36 -4.55
C LEU A 224 -7.93 -2.34 -5.65
N LEU A 225 -8.05 -1.05 -5.33
CA LEU A 225 -8.39 -0.02 -6.30
C LEU A 225 -7.20 0.40 -7.17
N GLY A 226 -5.98 0.38 -6.61
CA GLY A 226 -4.77 0.74 -7.35
C GLY A 226 -4.58 -0.04 -8.65
N PRO A 227 -4.58 -1.39 -8.63
CA PRO A 227 -4.45 -2.19 -9.84
C PRO A 227 -5.54 -1.92 -10.90
N ALA A 228 -6.76 -1.57 -10.48
CA ALA A 228 -7.82 -1.18 -11.40
C ALA A 228 -7.45 0.11 -12.17
N ILE A 229 -6.83 1.08 -11.48
CA ILE A 229 -6.37 2.33 -12.11
C ILE A 229 -5.19 2.05 -13.04
N TYR A 230 -4.27 1.15 -12.68
CA TYR A 230 -3.15 0.76 -13.55
C TYR A 230 -3.60 0.15 -14.88
N MET A 231 -4.73 -0.54 -14.91
CA MET A 231 -5.32 -1.02 -16.16
C MET A 231 -5.82 0.11 -17.07
N ILE A 232 -6.23 1.25 -16.48
CA ILE A 232 -6.73 2.42 -17.22
C ILE A 232 -5.58 3.36 -17.57
N PHE A 233 -4.60 3.48 -16.68
CA PHE A 233 -3.48 4.42 -16.80
C PHE A 233 -2.13 3.70 -16.58
N PRO A 234 -1.70 2.84 -17.52
CA PRO A 234 -0.49 2.03 -17.38
C PRO A 234 0.77 2.90 -17.52
N VAL A 235 1.55 2.97 -16.44
CA VAL A 235 2.84 3.68 -16.34
C VAL A 235 3.82 2.78 -15.63
N VAL A 236 5.06 2.68 -16.12
CA VAL A 236 6.08 1.80 -15.53
C VAL A 236 7.04 2.52 -14.59
N GLY A 237 7.26 3.81 -14.80
CA GLY A 237 8.17 4.65 -14.03
C GLY A 237 9.52 4.90 -14.70
N PRO A 238 10.21 5.98 -14.26
CA PRO A 238 11.40 6.48 -14.93
C PRO A 238 12.49 5.44 -15.20
N VAL A 239 12.82 4.63 -14.18
CA VAL A 239 13.90 3.64 -14.28
C VAL A 239 13.63 2.54 -15.31
N TYR A 240 12.36 2.19 -15.51
CA TYR A 240 11.98 1.15 -16.47
C TYR A 240 11.74 1.73 -17.87
N ALA A 241 11.23 2.96 -17.96
CA ALA A 241 10.93 3.61 -19.23
C ALA A 241 12.17 4.18 -19.92
N TYR A 242 13.13 4.68 -19.13
CA TYR A 242 14.28 5.44 -19.62
C TYR A 242 15.62 4.96 -19.06
N GLY A 243 15.62 4.03 -18.09
CA GLY A 243 16.83 3.46 -17.53
C GLY A 243 17.61 2.62 -18.53
N ALA A 244 18.92 2.55 -18.34
CA ALA A 244 19.76 1.62 -19.10
C ALA A 244 19.47 0.17 -18.67
N GLU A 245 19.74 -0.79 -19.56
CA GLU A 245 19.68 -2.21 -19.24
C GLU A 245 20.50 -2.49 -17.97
N GLY A 246 19.89 -3.21 -17.01
CA GLY A 246 20.51 -3.50 -15.72
C GLY A 246 20.12 -2.57 -14.56
N GLY A 247 19.15 -1.68 -14.75
CA GLY A 247 18.56 -0.87 -13.67
C GLY A 247 19.46 0.28 -13.19
N HIS A 248 20.51 0.63 -13.94
CA HIS A 248 21.31 1.81 -13.67
C HIS A 248 20.61 3.08 -14.17
N TRP A 249 20.69 4.13 -13.36
CA TRP A 249 20.08 5.42 -13.60
C TRP A 249 20.57 6.13 -14.85
N ALA A 250 19.89 5.98 -15.95
CA ALA A 250 20.05 6.87 -17.08
C ALA A 250 19.33 8.21 -16.91
N LEU A 251 18.59 8.39 -15.80
CA LEU A 251 17.86 9.63 -15.51
C LEU A 251 18.75 10.86 -15.44
N ALA A 252 20.02 10.70 -15.01
CA ALA A 252 20.98 11.77 -14.98
C ALA A 252 21.28 12.33 -16.37
N ASP A 253 21.28 11.48 -17.38
CA ASP A 253 21.57 11.84 -18.77
C ASP A 253 20.30 12.27 -19.53
N LEU A 254 19.14 11.77 -19.10
CA LEU A 254 17.85 12.10 -19.72
C LEU A 254 17.30 13.44 -19.21
N TRP A 255 17.49 13.76 -17.94
CA TRP A 255 16.94 14.94 -17.27
C TRP A 255 18.02 15.97 -16.94
N PRO A 256 17.70 17.28 -17.04
CA PRO A 256 16.47 17.93 -17.53
C PRO A 256 16.49 18.21 -19.04
N ASN A 257 17.50 17.75 -19.76
CA ASN A 257 17.88 18.27 -21.08
C ASN A 257 16.98 17.76 -22.23
N THR A 258 16.29 16.62 -22.05
CA THR A 258 15.51 16.01 -23.11
C THR A 258 14.13 15.62 -22.63
N LEU A 259 13.09 16.21 -23.20
CA LEU A 259 11.72 15.76 -23.00
C LEU A 259 11.40 14.62 -23.97
N PRO A 260 10.67 13.57 -23.51
CA PRO A 260 10.21 12.53 -24.40
C PRO A 260 9.30 13.09 -25.51
N SER A 261 9.41 12.54 -26.72
CA SER A 261 8.50 12.92 -27.81
C SER A 261 7.08 12.46 -27.50
N ILE A 262 6.12 13.39 -27.62
CA ILE A 262 4.70 13.08 -27.48
C ILE A 262 4.16 12.59 -28.82
N GLY A 263 3.68 11.37 -28.83
CA GLY A 263 3.11 10.71 -30.01
C GLY A 263 2.16 9.60 -29.59
N THR A 264 2.21 8.46 -30.30
CA THR A 264 1.52 7.24 -29.85
C THR A 264 2.13 6.71 -28.56
N PRO A 265 1.34 6.10 -27.65
CA PRO A 265 1.87 5.47 -26.45
C PRO A 265 3.01 4.49 -26.78
N GLN A 266 4.07 4.53 -25.97
CA GLN A 266 5.23 3.66 -26.15
C GLN A 266 4.81 2.20 -25.99
N HIS A 267 5.24 1.35 -26.94
CA HIS A 267 5.02 -0.08 -26.84
C HIS A 267 6.13 -0.72 -26.01
N MET A 268 5.75 -1.37 -24.91
CA MET A 268 6.64 -2.13 -24.06
C MET A 268 6.13 -3.57 -23.97
N PRO A 269 6.87 -4.56 -24.50
CA PRO A 269 6.46 -5.95 -24.46
C PRO A 269 6.32 -6.43 -23.00
N PHE A 270 5.57 -7.52 -22.83
CA PHE A 270 5.44 -8.14 -21.53
C PHE A 270 6.75 -8.81 -21.13
N ASP A 271 7.19 -8.48 -19.93
CA ASP A 271 8.13 -9.27 -19.15
C ASP A 271 7.55 -9.43 -17.74
N GLU A 272 8.10 -10.34 -16.93
CA GLU A 272 7.64 -10.57 -15.56
C GLU A 272 8.24 -9.58 -14.55
N ILE A 273 9.15 -8.72 -15.00
CA ILE A 273 9.96 -7.82 -14.16
C ILE A 273 9.40 -6.41 -14.14
N THR A 274 8.92 -5.91 -15.30
CA THR A 274 8.49 -4.51 -15.48
C THR A 274 7.00 -4.35 -15.19
N PRO A 275 6.64 -3.88 -13.99
CA PRO A 275 5.23 -3.69 -13.62
C PRO A 275 4.66 -2.41 -14.24
N ARG A 276 3.34 -2.36 -14.49
CA ARG A 276 2.60 -1.15 -14.92
C ARG A 276 1.92 -0.51 -13.70
N ASN A 277 2.69 -0.18 -12.66
CA ASN A 277 2.16 0.16 -11.35
C ASN A 277 2.61 1.53 -10.82
N CYS A 278 2.99 2.44 -11.74
CA CYS A 278 3.56 3.71 -11.33
C CYS A 278 2.48 4.74 -10.95
N MET A 279 1.37 4.86 -11.70
CA MET A 279 0.36 5.91 -11.50
C MET A 279 -1.01 5.34 -11.05
N PRO A 280 -1.49 5.65 -9.84
CA PRO A 280 -0.85 6.45 -8.78
C PRO A 280 0.20 5.64 -8.02
N SER A 281 1.16 6.33 -7.36
CA SER A 281 2.14 5.65 -6.52
C SER A 281 1.50 4.99 -5.31
N LEU A 282 1.43 3.65 -5.29
CA LEU A 282 0.89 2.93 -4.13
C LEU A 282 1.85 2.94 -2.93
N HIS A 283 3.16 3.03 -3.14
CA HIS A 283 4.10 3.22 -2.03
C HIS A 283 3.85 4.54 -1.32
N THR A 284 3.65 5.63 -2.08
CA THR A 284 3.23 6.92 -1.52
C THR A 284 1.87 6.81 -0.83
N ALA A 285 0.91 6.13 -1.45
CA ALA A 285 -0.42 5.95 -0.88
C ALA A 285 -0.37 5.22 0.47
N TRP A 286 0.32 4.09 0.53
CA TRP A 286 0.46 3.31 1.76
C TRP A 286 1.29 4.02 2.83
N ALA A 287 2.39 4.71 2.45
CA ALA A 287 3.17 5.51 3.40
C ALA A 287 2.34 6.67 3.98
N THR A 288 1.50 7.32 3.16
CA THR A 288 0.56 8.35 3.61
C THR A 288 -0.47 7.76 4.59
N ALA A 289 -1.02 6.57 4.30
CA ALA A 289 -1.92 5.89 5.24
C ALA A 289 -1.23 5.55 6.57
N ILE A 290 0.00 5.02 6.54
CA ILE A 290 0.81 4.78 7.76
C ILE A 290 0.98 6.08 8.56
N PHE A 291 1.34 7.17 7.89
CA PHE A 291 1.48 8.48 8.52
C PHE A 291 0.17 8.91 9.20
N LEU A 292 -0.96 8.88 8.51
CA LEU A 292 -2.27 9.28 9.05
C LEU A 292 -2.65 8.44 10.28
N HIS A 293 -2.53 7.13 10.17
CA HIS A 293 -2.90 6.21 11.23
C HIS A 293 -1.93 6.22 12.42
N SER A 294 -0.69 6.64 12.25
CA SER A 294 0.28 6.82 13.33
C SER A 294 -0.01 8.05 14.20
N ARG A 295 -0.76 9.05 13.67
CA ARG A 295 -1.01 10.34 14.36
C ARG A 295 -1.75 10.20 15.68
N ASN A 296 -2.58 9.17 15.83
CA ASN A 296 -3.32 8.89 17.06
C ASN A 296 -2.49 8.07 18.08
N GLY A 297 -1.24 7.75 17.78
CA GLY A 297 -0.34 7.00 18.64
C GLY A 297 0.55 7.88 19.54
N PRO A 298 1.42 7.25 20.34
CA PRO A 298 2.40 7.94 21.14
C PRO A 298 3.38 8.76 20.30
N ARG A 299 4.13 9.65 20.94
CA ARG A 299 5.10 10.52 20.23
C ARG A 299 6.07 9.74 19.36
N ALA A 300 6.60 8.61 19.84
CA ALA A 300 7.51 7.75 19.09
C ALA A 300 6.87 7.22 17.79
N LEU A 301 5.61 6.74 17.85
CA LEU A 301 4.92 6.23 16.68
C LEU A 301 4.60 7.34 15.67
N ARG A 302 4.24 8.54 16.14
CA ARG A 302 4.03 9.73 15.29
C ARG A 302 5.30 10.14 14.57
N PHE A 303 6.42 10.14 15.28
CA PHE A 303 7.74 10.42 14.70
C PHE A 303 8.12 9.36 13.67
N ALA A 304 8.02 8.08 14.03
CA ALA A 304 8.33 6.96 13.15
C ALA A 304 7.49 6.98 11.87
N GLY A 305 6.16 7.23 11.97
CA GLY A 305 5.30 7.33 10.81
C GLY A 305 5.62 8.52 9.90
N THR A 306 6.06 9.65 10.49
CA THR A 306 6.51 10.82 9.70
C THR A 306 7.84 10.54 9.00
N ALA A 307 8.82 9.99 9.73
CA ALA A 307 10.12 9.61 9.17
C ALA A 307 9.97 8.56 8.06
N TRP A 308 9.08 7.58 8.26
CA TRP A 308 8.80 6.57 7.24
C TRP A 308 8.18 7.16 5.98
N LEU A 309 7.22 8.09 6.11
CA LEU A 309 6.64 8.78 4.97
C LEU A 309 7.74 9.51 4.18
N ILE A 310 8.53 10.36 4.84
CA ILE A 310 9.60 11.13 4.18
C ILE A 310 10.59 10.19 3.49
N ALA A 311 11.08 9.16 4.19
CA ALA A 311 12.04 8.22 3.63
C ALA A 311 11.44 7.41 2.45
N THR A 312 10.15 7.03 2.52
CA THR A 312 9.48 6.34 1.39
C THR A 312 9.36 7.26 0.17
N LEU A 313 8.95 8.51 0.34
CA LEU A 313 8.88 9.48 -0.76
C LEU A 313 10.25 9.71 -1.38
N THR A 314 11.28 9.87 -0.55
CA THR A 314 12.67 10.01 -0.99
C THR A 314 13.15 8.77 -1.76
N ALA A 315 12.90 7.57 -1.25
CA ALA A 315 13.26 6.32 -1.92
C ALA A 315 12.52 6.16 -3.27
N THR A 316 11.24 6.45 -3.28
CA THR A 316 10.35 6.31 -4.44
C THR A 316 10.82 7.18 -5.62
N LEU A 317 11.13 8.44 -5.35
CA LEU A 317 11.70 9.36 -6.34
C LEU A 317 13.17 9.05 -6.60
N GLY A 318 13.93 8.90 -5.51
CA GLY A 318 15.37 8.77 -5.55
C GLY A 318 15.87 7.52 -6.27
N PHE A 319 15.11 6.45 -6.33
CA PHE A 319 15.43 5.26 -7.15
C PHE A 319 14.77 5.28 -8.55
N GLY A 320 14.10 6.36 -8.94
CA GLY A 320 13.45 6.48 -10.23
C GLY A 320 12.27 5.52 -10.43
N TYR A 321 11.71 4.99 -9.37
CA TYR A 321 10.54 4.12 -9.48
C TYR A 321 9.27 4.89 -9.86
N HIS A 322 9.22 6.19 -9.55
CA HIS A 322 8.06 7.05 -9.76
C HIS A 322 8.43 8.46 -10.21
N TYR A 323 7.51 9.11 -10.90
CA TYR A 323 7.52 10.55 -11.17
C TYR A 323 6.96 11.31 -9.97
N GLY A 324 7.24 12.61 -9.83
CA GLY A 324 6.62 13.45 -8.80
C GLY A 324 5.10 13.56 -8.97
N ALA A 325 4.63 13.57 -10.20
CA ALA A 325 3.21 13.53 -10.57
C ALA A 325 2.48 12.32 -9.95
N ASP A 326 3.14 11.14 -9.90
CA ASP A 326 2.58 9.93 -9.29
C ASP A 326 2.38 10.07 -7.78
N LEU A 327 3.32 10.77 -7.12
CA LEU A 327 3.25 11.01 -5.68
C LEU A 327 2.08 11.94 -5.35
N VAL A 328 1.91 13.01 -6.13
CA VAL A 328 0.76 13.92 -5.99
C VAL A 328 -0.55 13.13 -6.11
N ALA A 329 -0.68 12.32 -7.17
CA ALA A 329 -1.84 11.47 -7.37
C ALA A 329 -2.02 10.44 -6.24
N GLY A 330 -0.93 9.83 -5.74
CA GLY A 330 -0.92 8.85 -4.66
C GLY A 330 -1.44 9.40 -3.34
N VAL A 331 -1.05 10.63 -2.96
CA VAL A 331 -1.56 11.31 -1.76
C VAL A 331 -3.04 11.63 -1.92
N VAL A 332 -3.47 12.23 -3.04
CA VAL A 332 -4.88 12.56 -3.31
C VAL A 332 -5.74 11.30 -3.27
N PHE A 333 -5.28 10.21 -3.89
CA PHE A 333 -5.94 8.91 -3.89
C PHE A 333 -6.14 8.38 -2.46
N THR A 334 -5.09 8.41 -1.64
CA THR A 334 -5.15 7.95 -0.24
C THR A 334 -6.13 8.75 0.60
N LEU A 335 -6.06 10.09 0.52
CA LEU A 335 -6.94 10.96 1.30
C LEU A 335 -8.41 10.77 0.92
N THR A 336 -8.67 10.52 -0.36
CA THR A 336 -10.01 10.24 -0.87
C THR A 336 -10.55 8.91 -0.34
N ILE A 337 -9.75 7.84 -0.39
CA ILE A 337 -10.13 6.53 0.17
C ILE A 337 -10.35 6.61 1.67
N GLU A 338 -9.42 7.23 2.39
CA GLU A 338 -9.50 7.39 3.84
C GLU A 338 -10.75 8.18 4.25
N ALA A 339 -11.07 9.25 3.51
CA ALA A 339 -12.29 10.00 3.71
C ALA A 339 -13.54 9.14 3.50
N GLY A 340 -13.56 8.33 2.44
CA GLY A 340 -14.67 7.42 2.13
C GLY A 340 -14.87 6.37 3.20
N LEU A 341 -13.80 5.74 3.68
CA LEU A 341 -13.87 4.74 4.75
C LEU A 341 -14.37 5.35 6.06
N ARG A 342 -13.87 6.52 6.44
CA ARG A 342 -14.33 7.22 7.66
C ARG A 342 -15.78 7.67 7.54
N ALA A 343 -16.21 8.19 6.38
CA ALA A 343 -17.58 8.58 6.13
C ALA A 343 -18.53 7.36 6.20
N PHE A 344 -18.12 6.22 5.62
CA PHE A 344 -18.87 4.98 5.67
C PHE A 344 -19.10 4.49 7.11
N GLU A 345 -18.09 4.57 7.98
CA GLU A 345 -18.17 4.08 9.36
C GLU A 345 -18.97 4.98 10.30
N ARG A 346 -18.91 6.28 10.05
CA ARG A 346 -19.69 7.27 10.81
C ARG A 346 -21.16 7.34 10.39
N GLY A 347 -21.49 6.86 9.21
CA GLY A 347 -22.67 7.21 8.45
C GLY A 347 -22.39 8.41 7.54
N TRP A 348 -22.79 8.28 6.26
CA TRP A 348 -22.59 9.30 5.26
C TRP A 348 -23.36 10.59 5.63
N ASP A 349 -22.63 11.70 5.67
CA ASP A 349 -23.17 13.04 5.79
C ASP A 349 -22.77 13.90 4.58
N ARG A 350 -23.32 15.11 4.49
CA ARG A 350 -23.02 16.04 3.39
C ARG A 350 -21.52 16.35 3.30
N SER A 351 -20.84 16.49 4.44
CA SER A 351 -19.42 16.82 4.48
C SER A 351 -18.55 15.67 3.97
N GLY A 352 -18.89 14.43 4.31
CA GLY A 352 -18.22 13.22 3.82
C GLY A 352 -18.41 13.02 2.32
N ILE A 353 -19.63 13.20 1.82
CA ILE A 353 -19.94 13.13 0.39
C ILE A 353 -19.15 14.20 -0.39
N GLN A 354 -19.14 15.44 0.09
CA GLN A 354 -18.40 16.52 -0.55
C GLN A 354 -16.89 16.27 -0.56
N LEU A 355 -16.32 15.78 0.53
CA LEU A 355 -14.89 15.50 0.62
C LEU A 355 -14.48 14.39 -0.37
N VAL A 356 -15.23 13.30 -0.41
CA VAL A 356 -14.95 12.17 -1.33
C VAL A 356 -15.16 12.59 -2.78
N ALA A 357 -16.25 13.30 -3.09
CA ALA A 357 -16.52 13.78 -4.45
C ALA A 357 -15.44 14.76 -4.94
N TYR A 358 -15.01 15.69 -4.07
CA TYR A 358 -13.94 16.61 -4.38
C TYR A 358 -12.60 15.88 -4.62
N GLY A 359 -12.20 14.98 -3.71
CA GLY A 359 -10.97 14.20 -3.87
C GLY A 359 -10.97 13.37 -5.15
N THR A 360 -12.11 12.73 -5.47
CA THR A 360 -12.29 11.97 -6.72
C THR A 360 -12.19 12.87 -7.95
N ALA A 361 -12.83 14.06 -7.92
CA ALA A 361 -12.78 15.02 -9.01
C ALA A 361 -11.34 15.52 -9.26
N VAL A 362 -10.61 15.87 -8.19
CA VAL A 362 -9.21 16.29 -8.29
C VAL A 362 -8.34 15.16 -8.82
N PHE A 363 -8.49 13.94 -8.30
CA PHE A 363 -7.75 12.78 -8.77
C PHE A 363 -7.97 12.53 -10.27
N THR A 364 -9.22 12.54 -10.71
CA THR A 364 -9.57 12.37 -12.13
C THR A 364 -9.00 13.49 -12.98
N ALA A 365 -9.11 14.74 -12.53
CA ALA A 365 -8.56 15.91 -13.23
C ALA A 365 -7.02 15.81 -13.38
N LEU A 366 -6.30 15.31 -12.37
CA LEU A 366 -4.85 15.05 -12.47
C LEU A 366 -4.53 14.04 -13.56
N LEU A 367 -5.20 12.89 -13.58
CA LEU A 367 -4.96 11.87 -14.61
C LEU A 367 -5.28 12.40 -16.03
N VAL A 368 -6.38 13.12 -16.18
CA VAL A 368 -6.77 13.75 -17.46
C VAL A 368 -5.74 14.79 -17.89
N ALA A 369 -5.28 15.65 -16.97
CA ALA A 369 -4.27 16.66 -17.27
C ALA A 369 -2.94 15.99 -17.68
N TYR A 370 -2.46 14.99 -16.97
CA TYR A 370 -1.24 14.25 -17.32
C TYR A 370 -1.34 13.57 -18.68
N ARG A 371 -2.51 13.10 -19.08
CA ARG A 371 -2.71 12.46 -20.37
C ARG A 371 -2.85 13.41 -21.54
N TYR A 372 -3.53 14.53 -21.36
CA TYR A 372 -3.98 15.37 -22.47
C TYR A 372 -3.33 16.76 -22.52
N LEU A 373 -2.70 17.21 -21.43
CA LEU A 373 -2.05 18.52 -21.32
C LEU A 373 -0.53 18.46 -21.03
N PRO A 374 0.21 17.35 -21.28
CA PRO A 374 1.60 17.25 -20.86
C PRO A 374 2.50 18.30 -21.52
N THR A 375 2.31 18.58 -22.80
CA THR A 375 3.07 19.61 -23.52
C THR A 375 2.83 21.01 -23.00
N GLN A 376 1.59 21.35 -22.65
CA GLN A 376 1.25 22.62 -22.01
C GLN A 376 1.85 22.73 -20.62
N MET A 377 1.83 21.62 -19.85
CA MET A 377 2.44 21.58 -18.54
C MET A 377 3.95 21.79 -18.60
N ALA A 378 4.64 21.18 -19.57
CA ALA A 378 6.06 21.40 -19.79
C ALA A 378 6.38 22.78 -20.33
N ALA A 379 5.54 23.35 -21.20
CA ALA A 379 5.75 24.69 -21.76
C ALA A 379 5.52 25.81 -20.75
N TYR A 380 4.62 25.60 -19.79
CA TYR A 380 4.26 26.60 -18.76
C TYR A 380 4.44 26.07 -17.34
N PRO A 381 5.66 25.63 -16.94
CA PRO A 381 5.89 25.00 -15.64
C PRO A 381 5.56 25.93 -14.46
N TRP A 382 5.77 27.23 -14.64
CA TRP A 382 5.46 28.25 -13.62
C TRP A 382 3.96 28.45 -13.36
N VAL A 383 3.10 27.93 -14.22
CA VAL A 383 1.65 27.92 -14.03
C VAL A 383 1.20 26.56 -13.50
N PHE A 384 1.58 25.50 -14.18
CA PHE A 384 1.09 24.16 -13.86
C PHE A 384 1.72 23.55 -12.60
N GLY A 385 2.99 23.82 -12.31
CA GLY A 385 3.64 23.37 -11.07
C GLY A 385 2.89 23.89 -9.82
N PRO A 386 2.72 25.22 -9.66
CA PRO A 386 1.90 25.76 -8.57
C PRO A 386 0.47 25.23 -8.55
N LEU A 387 -0.19 25.04 -9.72
CA LEU A 387 -1.55 24.50 -9.78
C LEU A 387 -1.62 23.04 -9.26
N LEU A 388 -0.65 22.20 -9.60
CA LEU A 388 -0.58 20.83 -9.06
C LEU A 388 -0.40 20.81 -7.55
N LEU A 389 0.50 21.66 -7.04
CA LEU A 389 0.73 21.79 -5.59
C LEU A 389 -0.47 22.39 -4.87
N LEU A 390 -1.17 23.35 -5.46
CA LEU A 390 -2.41 23.91 -4.92
C LEU A 390 -3.54 22.88 -4.93
N ALA A 391 -3.68 22.08 -5.97
CA ALA A 391 -4.64 20.99 -6.03
C ALA A 391 -4.38 19.98 -4.90
N LEU A 392 -3.13 19.55 -4.70
CA LEU A 392 -2.74 18.71 -3.59
C LEU A 392 -3.04 19.35 -2.23
N ALA A 393 -2.59 20.59 -2.03
CA ALA A 393 -2.80 21.34 -0.79
C ALA A 393 -4.28 21.54 -0.46
N SER A 394 -5.12 21.77 -1.47
CA SER A 394 -6.58 21.93 -1.29
C SER A 394 -7.24 20.64 -0.78
N VAL A 395 -6.85 19.47 -1.33
CA VAL A 395 -7.35 18.18 -0.85
C VAL A 395 -6.88 17.90 0.58
N ILE A 396 -5.60 18.16 0.88
CA ILE A 396 -5.06 18.03 2.24
C ILE A 396 -5.82 18.94 3.20
N HIS A 397 -5.99 20.21 2.84
CA HIS A 397 -6.69 21.19 3.68
C HIS A 397 -8.14 20.77 3.95
N LEU A 398 -8.87 20.40 2.90
CA LEU A 398 -10.27 19.99 3.04
C LEU A 398 -10.38 18.70 3.87
N TYR A 399 -9.49 17.73 3.65
CA TYR A 399 -9.41 16.51 4.44
C TYR A 399 -9.17 16.81 5.93
N VAL A 400 -8.14 17.60 6.24
CA VAL A 400 -7.80 17.93 7.64
C VAL A 400 -8.94 18.74 8.30
N ARG A 401 -9.51 19.72 7.60
CA ARG A 401 -10.64 20.51 8.11
C ARG A 401 -11.84 19.63 8.42
N THR A 402 -12.25 18.78 7.48
CA THR A 402 -13.44 17.95 7.63
C THR A 402 -13.24 16.88 8.71
N THR A 403 -12.09 16.21 8.74
CA THR A 403 -11.83 15.14 9.72
C THR A 403 -11.66 15.69 11.15
N ARG A 404 -11.20 16.92 11.32
CA ARG A 404 -11.19 17.59 12.65
C ARG A 404 -12.61 17.82 13.17
N LEU A 405 -13.57 18.16 12.32
CA LEU A 405 -14.98 18.31 12.71
C LEU A 405 -15.60 16.96 13.10
N TRP A 406 -15.04 15.87 12.63
CA TRP A 406 -15.48 14.51 12.96
C TRP A 406 -14.90 13.98 14.29
N ASP A 407 -13.90 14.64 14.85
CA ASP A 407 -13.28 14.22 16.11
C ASP A 407 -14.09 14.75 17.30
N PRO A 408 -14.71 13.88 18.14
CA PRO A 408 -15.50 14.30 19.29
C PRO A 408 -14.71 15.11 20.34
N LYS A 409 -13.37 14.98 20.34
CA LYS A 409 -12.49 15.75 21.25
C LYS A 409 -12.31 17.19 20.84
N ALA A 410 -12.73 17.58 19.62
CA ALA A 410 -12.66 18.95 19.13
C ALA A 410 -13.92 19.77 19.43
N ALA A 411 -15.00 19.15 19.95
CA ALA A 411 -16.17 19.88 20.39
C ALA A 411 -15.82 20.75 21.63
N PRO A 412 -16.13 22.05 21.63
CA PRO A 412 -15.97 22.88 22.83
C PRO A 412 -16.76 22.24 23.98
N VAL A 413 -16.11 22.05 25.13
CA VAL A 413 -16.79 21.60 26.35
C VAL A 413 -17.92 22.62 26.59
N PRO A 414 -19.19 22.20 26.67
CA PRO A 414 -20.27 23.11 26.99
C PRO A 414 -19.90 23.79 28.32
N GLN A 415 -19.85 25.12 28.36
CA GLN A 415 -19.66 25.84 29.60
C GLN A 415 -20.82 25.46 30.54
N PRO A 416 -20.56 25.13 31.81
CA PRO A 416 -21.62 24.88 32.78
C PRO A 416 -22.56 26.08 32.76
N GLN A 417 -23.84 25.84 32.51
CA GLN A 417 -24.84 26.89 32.70
C GLN A 417 -24.77 27.37 34.13
N PRO A 418 -24.74 28.68 34.39
CA PRO A 418 -24.81 29.21 35.74
C PRO A 418 -26.07 28.66 36.43
N GLN A 419 -25.88 28.00 37.55
CA GLN A 419 -27.00 27.55 38.36
C GLN A 419 -27.81 28.81 38.78
N PRO A 420 -29.13 28.78 38.68
CA PRO A 420 -29.93 29.86 39.23
C PRO A 420 -29.67 30.00 40.73
N GLU A 421 -29.35 31.24 41.15
CA GLU A 421 -29.21 31.52 42.57
C GLU A 421 -30.50 31.15 43.30
N PRO A 422 -30.40 30.50 44.46
CA PRO A 422 -31.58 30.22 45.29
C PRO A 422 -32.17 31.51 45.78
N ALA A 423 -33.51 31.67 45.61
CA ALA A 423 -34.29 32.81 46.04
C ALA A 423 -34.41 32.87 47.58
#